data_3c0a7c8e4636fd96b30c11afda7ec2d4
#
_entry.id   3c0a7c8e4636fd96b30c11afda7ec2d4
#
_cell.length_a   1.000
_cell.length_b   1.000
_cell.length_c   1.000
_cell.angle_alpha   90.00
_cell.angle_beta   90.00
_cell.angle_gamma   90.00
#
_symmetry.space_group_name_H-M   'P 1'
#
loop_
_entity.id
_entity.type
_entity.pdbx_description
1 polymer ?
#
loop_
_entity_poly.entity_id
_entity_poly.type
_entity_poly.pdbx_seq_one_letter_code
_entity_poly.pdbx_strand_id
1 'polypeptide(L)'
;EKAAKNAQVLYTDVWVSMGESFDVWEERITDLLPYRVTEKLMSAANDDAVFMHCLPAFHDLKTGIGKEIGEKFGLDCLEVENAVFESDKSIVFREAENRMHTIKAVMAATI
;
A
#
# COMPACT_ATOMS: atom_id res chain seq x y z
N GLU A 1 -15.24 -4.08 -2.94
CA GLU A 1 -16.03 -3.74 -1.73
C GLU A 1 -16.56 -4.98 -0.98
N LYS A 2 -17.07 -6.00 -1.67
CA LYS A 2 -17.61 -7.21 -0.98
C LYS A 2 -16.57 -7.92 -0.12
N ALA A 3 -15.33 -8.03 -0.59
CA ALA A 3 -14.24 -8.67 0.15
C ALA A 3 -13.79 -7.87 1.37
N ALA A 4 -13.91 -6.53 1.33
CA ALA A 4 -13.54 -5.68 2.45
C ALA A 4 -14.56 -5.69 3.59
N LYS A 5 -15.80 -6.11 3.32
CA LYS A 5 -16.86 -6.10 4.32
C LYS A 5 -16.49 -6.98 5.53
N ASN A 6 -16.46 -6.35 6.71
CA ASN A 6 -16.06 -6.96 7.98
C ASN A 6 -14.59 -7.44 8.03
N ALA A 7 -13.74 -7.02 7.07
CA ALA A 7 -12.32 -7.30 7.13
C ALA A 7 -11.69 -6.56 8.33
N GLN A 8 -10.77 -7.22 9.01
CA GLN A 8 -10.02 -6.63 10.12
C GLN A 8 -8.71 -5.99 9.64
N VAL A 9 -8.22 -6.40 8.48
CA VAL A 9 -6.99 -5.89 7.88
C VAL A 9 -7.22 -5.68 6.39
N LEU A 10 -6.89 -4.50 5.89
CA LEU A 10 -6.72 -4.24 4.47
C LEU A 10 -5.22 -4.12 4.18
N TYR A 11 -4.71 -5.04 3.40
CA TYR A 11 -3.29 -5.15 3.04
C TYR A 11 -3.12 -4.98 1.54
N THR A 12 -2.25 -4.08 1.11
CA THR A 12 -1.90 -3.91 -0.30
C THR A 12 -0.39 -3.83 -0.50
N ASP A 13 0.03 -3.96 -1.75
CA ASP A 13 1.41 -3.87 -2.20
C ASP A 13 1.50 -2.86 -3.35
N VAL A 14 2.70 -2.47 -3.73
CA VAL A 14 2.95 -1.66 -4.92
C VAL A 14 2.44 -2.36 -6.17
N TRP A 15 1.94 -1.59 -7.14
CA TRP A 15 1.45 -2.15 -8.40
C TRP A 15 2.57 -2.54 -9.35
N VAL A 16 3.73 -1.91 -9.22
CA VAL A 16 4.92 -2.21 -10.02
C VAL A 16 6.10 -2.42 -9.09
N SER A 17 6.72 -3.60 -9.17
CA SER A 17 7.85 -3.96 -8.32
C SER A 17 9.12 -3.18 -8.69
N MET A 18 9.98 -2.98 -7.70
CA MET A 18 11.29 -2.39 -7.94
C MET A 18 12.08 -3.21 -8.97
N GLY A 19 12.57 -2.54 -10.02
CA GLY A 19 13.33 -3.18 -11.10
C GLY A 19 12.52 -3.57 -12.33
N GLU A 20 11.18 -3.47 -12.30
CA GLU A 20 10.35 -3.58 -13.50
C GLU A 20 10.50 -2.35 -14.39
N SER A 21 10.38 -2.55 -15.71
CA SER A 21 10.43 -1.47 -16.70
C SER A 21 9.29 -0.48 -16.51
N PHE A 22 9.55 0.79 -16.83
CA PHE A 22 8.52 1.83 -16.80
C PHE A 22 7.35 1.56 -17.78
N ASP A 23 7.58 0.74 -18.79
CA ASP A 23 6.56 0.41 -19.82
C ASP A 23 5.37 -0.38 -19.26
N VAL A 24 5.55 -1.11 -18.13
CA VAL A 24 4.47 -1.88 -17.52
C VAL A 24 3.49 -1.04 -16.68
N TRP A 25 3.82 0.21 -16.38
CA TRP A 25 3.01 1.06 -15.50
C TRP A 25 1.60 1.33 -16.05
N GLU A 26 1.49 1.59 -17.35
CA GLU A 26 0.19 1.93 -17.97
C GLU A 26 -0.80 0.77 -17.85
N GLU A 27 -0.35 -0.45 -18.16
CA GLU A 27 -1.15 -1.67 -18.03
C GLU A 27 -1.53 -1.91 -16.57
N ARG A 28 -0.55 -1.84 -15.63
CA ARG A 28 -0.78 -2.07 -14.21
C ARG A 28 -1.74 -1.05 -13.60
N ILE A 29 -1.60 0.23 -13.95
CA ILE A 29 -2.51 1.28 -13.48
C ILE A 29 -3.92 1.00 -13.99
N THR A 30 -4.07 0.67 -15.28
CA THR A 30 -5.37 0.38 -15.87
C THR A 30 -6.07 -0.77 -15.15
N ASP A 31 -5.35 -1.85 -14.89
CA ASP A 31 -5.90 -3.07 -14.30
C ASP A 31 -6.17 -2.93 -12.80
N LEU A 32 -5.29 -2.23 -12.07
CA LEU A 32 -5.30 -2.21 -10.61
C LEU A 32 -5.97 -0.98 -10.00
N LEU A 33 -6.18 0.09 -10.76
CA LEU A 33 -6.85 1.30 -10.28
C LEU A 33 -8.21 1.03 -9.58
N PRO A 34 -9.06 0.10 -10.04
CA PRO A 34 -10.30 -0.25 -9.35
C PRO A 34 -10.10 -0.89 -7.97
N TYR A 35 -8.90 -1.34 -7.66
CA TYR A 35 -8.53 -2.01 -6.40
C TYR A 35 -7.76 -1.12 -5.43
N ARG A 36 -7.57 0.17 -5.76
CA ARG A 36 -6.96 1.15 -4.86
C ARG A 36 -7.63 1.13 -3.49
N VAL A 37 -6.82 1.15 -2.43
CA VAL A 37 -7.35 1.30 -1.07
C VAL A 37 -7.71 2.77 -0.84
N THR A 38 -9.00 3.02 -0.72
CA THR A 38 -9.59 4.34 -0.54
C THR A 38 -10.19 4.46 0.86
N GLU A 39 -10.46 5.69 1.32
CA GLU A 39 -11.23 5.91 2.56
C GLU A 39 -12.59 5.22 2.52
N LYS A 40 -13.25 5.21 1.36
CA LYS A 40 -14.51 4.48 1.15
C LYS A 40 -14.36 2.98 1.36
N LEU A 41 -13.26 2.39 0.87
CA LEU A 41 -12.98 0.96 1.04
C LEU A 41 -12.69 0.64 2.52
N MET A 42 -11.90 1.49 3.19
CA MET A 42 -11.64 1.37 4.63
C MET A 42 -12.93 1.47 5.46
N SER A 43 -13.86 2.35 5.08
CA SER A 43 -15.16 2.49 5.75
C SER A 43 -16.09 1.29 5.56
N ALA A 44 -15.87 0.47 4.53
CA ALA A 44 -16.62 -0.76 4.31
C ALA A 44 -16.07 -1.95 5.15
N ALA A 45 -14.88 -1.82 5.70
CA ALA A 45 -14.27 -2.80 6.59
C ALA A 45 -14.82 -2.70 8.03
N ASN A 46 -14.29 -3.49 8.94
CA ASN A 46 -14.66 -3.39 10.34
C ASN A 46 -14.23 -2.03 10.93
N ASP A 47 -14.94 -1.55 11.96
CA ASP A 47 -14.62 -0.28 12.62
C ASP A 47 -13.19 -0.24 13.18
N ASP A 48 -12.68 -1.38 13.67
CA ASP A 48 -11.33 -1.55 14.17
C ASP A 48 -10.32 -2.01 13.10
N ALA A 49 -10.70 -1.99 11.81
CA ALA A 49 -9.82 -2.41 10.74
C ALA A 49 -8.57 -1.54 10.63
N VAL A 50 -7.43 -2.19 10.38
CA VAL A 50 -6.16 -1.53 10.15
C VAL A 50 -5.71 -1.64 8.70
N PHE A 51 -4.95 -0.65 8.25
CA PHE A 51 -4.29 -0.64 6.95
C PHE A 51 -2.83 -1.07 7.09
N MET A 52 -2.38 -1.95 6.18
CA MET A 52 -1.01 -2.45 6.10
C MET A 52 -0.46 -2.33 4.68
N HIS A 53 0.84 -2.13 4.57
CA HIS A 53 1.58 -2.06 3.31
C HIS A 53 3.06 -2.39 3.55
N CYS A 54 3.63 -3.24 2.71
CA CYS A 54 5.02 -3.71 2.87
C CYS A 54 6.10 -2.66 2.57
N LEU A 55 5.73 -1.46 2.13
CA LEU A 55 6.62 -0.37 1.74
C LEU A 55 7.71 -0.77 0.68
N PRO A 56 8.08 0.14 -0.24
CA PRO A 56 7.61 1.54 -0.36
C PRO A 56 6.17 1.63 -0.85
N ALA A 57 5.49 2.75 -0.60
CA ALA A 57 4.13 3.02 -1.07
C ALA A 57 4.08 4.30 -1.92
N PHE A 58 3.21 4.30 -2.95
CA PHE A 58 2.97 5.48 -3.79
C PHE A 58 1.62 6.13 -3.44
N HIS A 59 1.58 6.78 -2.29
CA HIS A 59 0.37 7.41 -1.74
C HIS A 59 0.32 8.93 -1.96
N ASP A 60 1.42 9.55 -2.44
CA ASP A 60 1.51 10.99 -2.72
C ASP A 60 2.54 11.31 -3.81
N LEU A 61 2.70 12.60 -4.13
CA LEU A 61 3.63 13.10 -5.14
C LEU A 61 4.98 13.58 -4.58
N LYS A 62 5.33 13.28 -3.33
CA LYS A 62 6.55 13.79 -2.70
C LYS A 62 7.80 13.05 -3.15
N THR A 63 7.67 11.82 -3.62
CA THR A 63 8.78 11.03 -4.17
C THR A 63 9.04 11.38 -5.64
N GLY A 64 10.27 11.14 -6.13
CA GLY A 64 10.61 11.35 -7.53
C GLY A 64 9.74 10.54 -8.49
N ILE A 65 9.55 9.24 -8.19
CA ILE A 65 8.70 8.34 -8.98
C ILE A 65 7.23 8.77 -8.89
N GLY A 66 6.75 9.16 -7.71
CA GLY A 66 5.37 9.65 -7.54
C GLY A 66 5.08 10.86 -8.41
N LYS A 67 6.02 11.82 -8.51
CA LYS A 67 5.90 12.99 -9.41
C LYS A 67 5.84 12.58 -10.88
N GLU A 68 6.74 11.71 -11.31
CA GLU A 68 6.80 11.23 -12.70
C GLU A 68 5.50 10.51 -13.10
N ILE A 69 4.94 9.70 -12.21
CA ILE A 69 3.66 9.02 -12.42
C ILE A 69 2.51 10.05 -12.44
N GLY A 70 2.52 11.02 -11.53
CA GLY A 70 1.52 12.09 -11.50
C GLY A 70 1.52 12.89 -12.78
N GLU A 71 2.68 13.29 -13.29
CA GLU A 71 2.83 14.03 -14.55
C GLU A 71 2.39 13.20 -15.77
N LYS A 72 2.73 11.91 -15.80
CA LYS A 72 2.44 11.05 -16.96
C LYS A 72 1.00 10.54 -16.99
N PHE A 73 0.45 10.17 -15.84
CA PHE A 73 -0.86 9.50 -15.75
C PHE A 73 -1.96 10.37 -15.12
N GLY A 74 -1.63 11.55 -14.62
CA GLY A 74 -2.60 12.45 -13.98
C GLY A 74 -3.15 11.94 -12.65
N LEU A 75 -2.38 11.11 -11.93
CA LEU A 75 -2.77 10.50 -10.66
C LEU A 75 -1.96 11.12 -9.52
N ASP A 76 -2.59 11.36 -8.39
CA ASP A 76 -1.98 11.87 -7.16
C ASP A 76 -1.56 10.77 -6.17
N CYS A 77 -2.06 9.58 -6.37
CA CYS A 77 -1.72 8.36 -5.61
C CYS A 77 -1.98 7.12 -6.46
N LEU A 78 -1.41 5.99 -6.09
CA LEU A 78 -1.60 4.70 -6.77
C LEU A 78 -2.41 3.71 -5.92
N GLU A 79 -1.75 2.76 -5.28
CA GLU A 79 -2.37 1.64 -4.57
C GLU A 79 -3.14 2.04 -3.31
N VAL A 80 -2.87 3.23 -2.76
CA VAL A 80 -3.54 3.74 -1.56
C VAL A 80 -3.67 5.25 -1.59
N GLU A 81 -4.80 5.78 -1.13
CA GLU A 81 -5.00 7.21 -0.91
C GLU A 81 -4.14 7.72 0.26
N ASN A 82 -3.60 8.94 0.13
CA ASN A 82 -2.79 9.56 1.18
C ASN A 82 -3.55 9.67 2.52
N ALA A 83 -4.84 9.94 2.47
CA ALA A 83 -5.68 10.01 3.66
C ALA A 83 -5.76 8.68 4.43
N VAL A 84 -5.73 7.54 3.74
CA VAL A 84 -5.66 6.21 4.36
C VAL A 84 -4.27 5.94 4.91
N PHE A 85 -3.24 6.21 4.11
CA PHE A 85 -1.85 5.96 4.47
C PHE A 85 -1.42 6.72 5.74
N GLU A 86 -1.85 7.97 5.88
CA GLU A 86 -1.52 8.85 7.02
C GLU A 86 -2.56 8.79 8.15
N SER A 87 -3.56 7.90 8.07
CA SER A 87 -4.58 7.77 9.10
C SER A 87 -4.09 7.03 10.34
N ASP A 88 -4.81 7.20 11.45
CA ASP A 88 -4.57 6.44 12.70
C ASP A 88 -4.79 4.93 12.53
N LYS A 89 -5.48 4.50 11.48
CA LYS A 89 -5.68 3.09 11.12
C LYS A 89 -4.49 2.49 10.38
N SER A 90 -3.56 3.31 9.90
CA SER A 90 -2.36 2.85 9.20
C SER A 90 -1.31 2.37 10.19
N ILE A 91 -0.90 1.11 10.05
CA ILE A 91 0.15 0.51 10.88
C ILE A 91 1.40 0.14 10.08
N VAL A 92 1.58 0.76 8.89
CA VAL A 92 2.67 0.44 7.95
C VAL A 92 4.06 0.55 8.56
N PHE A 93 4.32 1.56 9.37
CA PHE A 93 5.63 1.73 10.03
C PHE A 93 5.84 0.73 11.18
N ARG A 94 4.79 0.35 11.88
CA ARG A 94 4.84 -0.72 12.89
C ARG A 94 5.09 -2.09 12.25
N GLU A 95 4.50 -2.33 11.10
CA GLU A 95 4.77 -3.52 10.28
C GLU A 95 6.23 -3.57 9.85
N ALA A 96 6.75 -2.47 9.28
CA ALA A 96 8.14 -2.35 8.86
C ALA A 96 9.13 -2.57 10.01
N GLU A 97 8.88 -1.99 11.18
CA GLU A 97 9.66 -2.23 12.41
C GLU A 97 9.62 -3.69 12.83
N ASN A 98 8.44 -4.31 12.82
CA ASN A 98 8.25 -5.69 13.25
C ASN A 98 9.00 -6.69 12.37
N ARG A 99 9.28 -6.38 11.13
CA ARG A 99 10.11 -7.21 10.24
C ARG A 99 11.48 -7.49 10.86
N MET A 100 12.13 -6.50 11.47
CA MET A 100 13.41 -6.68 12.15
C MET A 100 13.29 -7.70 13.30
N HIS A 101 12.25 -7.59 14.11
CA HIS A 101 12.03 -8.49 15.25
C HIS A 101 11.75 -9.93 14.79
N THR A 102 10.94 -10.09 13.74
CA THR A 102 10.63 -11.40 13.16
C THR A 102 11.88 -12.08 12.59
N ILE A 103 12.70 -11.35 11.83
CA ILE A 103 13.95 -11.89 11.29
C ILE A 103 14.91 -12.29 12.42
N LYS A 104 15.06 -11.46 13.44
CA LYS A 104 15.89 -11.78 14.63
C LYS A 104 15.39 -13.05 15.33
N ALA A 105 14.09 -13.20 15.48
CA ALA A 105 13.50 -14.39 16.10
C ALA A 105 13.79 -15.66 15.29
N VAL A 106 13.66 -15.61 13.96
CA VAL A 106 14.02 -16.71 13.08
C VAL A 106 15.50 -17.06 13.20
N MET A 107 16.39 -16.08 13.16
CA MET A 107 17.83 -16.29 13.32
C MET A 107 18.14 -16.95 14.67
N ALA A 108 17.56 -16.45 15.76
CA ALA A 108 17.78 -17.00 17.09
C ALA A 108 17.26 -18.44 17.25
N ALA A 109 16.24 -18.83 16.48
CA ALA A 109 15.67 -20.17 16.49
C ALA A 109 16.42 -21.18 15.60
N THR A 110 17.22 -20.70 14.65
CA THR A 110 17.84 -21.55 13.60
C THR A 110 19.37 -21.57 13.65
N ILE A 111 20.01 -20.66 14.39
CA ILE A 111 21.46 -20.59 14.60
C ILE A 111 21.77 -21.02 16.05
#